data_518389ae4bf4f5113034027ab794398f
#
_entry.id   518389ae4bf4f5113034027ab794398f
#
_cell.length_a   1.000
_cell.length_b   1.000
_cell.length_c   1.000
_cell.angle_alpha   90.00
_cell.angle_beta   90.00
_cell.angle_gamma   90.00
#
_symmetry.space_group_name_H-M   'P 1'
#
loop_
_entity.id
_entity.type
_entity.pdbx_description
1 polymer ?
#
loop_
_entity_poly.entity_id
_entity_poly.type
_entity_poly.pdbx_seq_one_letter_code
_entity_poly.pdbx_strand_id
1 'polypeptide(L)'
;GMNTDYPGGQISAGAPGVVDTVCDGFNGTAVASGATSYNMLCGTGRLGIDLMQLVIAPTFAMKINKDHSLGVSPLIGYQRFKAKGLDGFQGFTPSPGTFATNNNLTNNGYDSSHGFGLRLGWMGRLSDSVTLGAAYSTKMRMSKFSQYKDLFAGRGAFDMPENFNLGIAVKATPAL
;
A
#
# COMPACT_ATOMS: atom_id res chain seq x y z
N GLY A 1 4.16 -8.05 1.89
CA GLY A 1 4.50 -7.16 0.80
C GLY A 1 3.85 -7.58 -0.51
N MET A 2 3.76 -6.65 -1.42
CA MET A 2 3.28 -6.89 -2.78
C MET A 2 4.35 -6.36 -3.75
N ASN A 3 4.74 -7.20 -4.70
CA ASN A 3 5.67 -6.81 -5.76
C ASN A 3 5.13 -7.31 -7.09
N THR A 4 4.94 -6.40 -8.03
CA THR A 4 4.56 -6.69 -9.41
C THR A 4 5.56 -6.02 -10.34
N ASP A 5 5.97 -6.72 -11.39
CA ASP A 5 6.93 -6.19 -12.37
C ASP A 5 6.64 -6.81 -13.76
N TYR A 6 6.07 -6.00 -14.63
CA TYR A 6 5.71 -6.38 -15.99
C TYR A 6 6.74 -5.83 -16.99
N PRO A 7 7.02 -6.53 -18.10
CA PRO A 7 7.93 -6.04 -19.12
C PRO A 7 7.39 -4.75 -19.76
N GLY A 8 8.30 -3.90 -20.23
CA GLY A 8 7.99 -2.79 -21.12
C GLY A 8 7.94 -3.22 -22.59
N GLY A 9 7.64 -2.28 -23.48
CA GLY A 9 7.71 -2.51 -24.93
C GLY A 9 6.59 -3.34 -25.51
N GLN A 10 5.44 -3.41 -24.85
CA GLN A 10 4.30 -4.22 -25.29
C GLN A 10 3.45 -3.55 -26.37
N ILE A 11 3.48 -2.23 -26.44
CA ILE A 11 2.75 -1.42 -27.42
C ILE A 11 3.78 -0.57 -28.17
N SER A 12 3.83 -0.66 -29.49
CA SER A 12 4.71 0.18 -30.30
C SER A 12 4.25 1.64 -30.22
N ALA A 13 5.19 2.57 -30.15
CA ALA A 13 4.91 3.98 -30.32
C ALA A 13 4.81 4.31 -31.84
N GLY A 14 4.00 5.31 -32.18
CA GLY A 14 3.96 5.89 -33.49
C GLY A 14 5.24 6.62 -33.90
N ALA A 15 5.35 6.99 -35.14
CA ALA A 15 6.44 7.86 -35.58
C ALA A 15 6.36 9.23 -34.87
N PRO A 16 7.49 9.91 -34.64
CA PRO A 16 7.48 11.23 -34.02
C PRO A 16 6.51 12.18 -34.72
N GLY A 17 5.52 12.69 -33.96
CA GLY A 17 4.49 13.59 -34.49
C GLY A 17 3.28 12.90 -35.11
N VAL A 18 3.21 11.57 -35.13
CA VAL A 18 2.07 10.78 -35.63
C VAL A 18 1.40 10.09 -34.44
N VAL A 19 0.11 10.34 -34.24
CA VAL A 19 -0.72 9.66 -33.23
C VAL A 19 -1.39 8.47 -33.94
N ASP A 20 -0.75 7.32 -33.94
CA ASP A 20 -1.24 6.10 -34.59
C ASP A 20 -1.59 4.97 -33.60
N THR A 21 -1.29 5.15 -32.33
CA THR A 21 -1.64 4.19 -31.28
C THR A 21 -2.46 4.83 -30.17
N VAL A 22 -3.19 4.01 -29.41
CA VAL A 22 -3.98 4.49 -28.26
C VAL A 22 -3.09 5.22 -27.25
N CYS A 23 -1.86 4.76 -27.07
CA CYS A 23 -0.94 5.34 -26.09
C CYS A 23 -0.34 6.68 -26.52
N ASP A 24 -0.28 6.99 -27.80
CA ASP A 24 0.24 8.26 -28.28
C ASP A 24 -0.64 9.42 -27.83
N GLY A 25 -1.97 9.20 -27.76
CA GLY A 25 -2.91 10.19 -27.25
C GLY A 25 -2.80 10.40 -25.72
N PHE A 26 -2.42 9.36 -24.98
CA PHE A 26 -2.26 9.44 -23.52
C PHE A 26 -0.90 9.98 -23.10
N ASN A 27 0.14 9.71 -23.86
CA ASN A 27 1.52 10.02 -23.50
C ASN A 27 2.27 10.77 -24.61
N GLY A 28 1.64 11.82 -25.15
CA GLY A 28 2.22 12.67 -26.19
C GLY A 28 3.62 13.21 -25.86
N THR A 29 3.93 13.38 -24.56
CA THR A 29 5.26 13.78 -24.10
C THR A 29 6.30 12.68 -24.35
N ALA A 30 5.92 11.41 -24.19
CA ALA A 30 6.82 10.28 -24.40
C ALA A 30 7.16 10.13 -25.90
N VAL A 31 6.18 10.34 -26.79
CA VAL A 31 6.41 10.37 -28.25
C VAL A 31 7.34 11.51 -28.62
N ALA A 32 7.11 12.70 -28.06
CA ALA A 32 7.99 13.86 -28.27
C ALA A 32 9.42 13.63 -27.72
N SER A 33 9.57 12.78 -26.71
CA SER A 33 10.86 12.39 -26.14
C SER A 33 11.55 11.24 -26.90
N GLY A 34 10.96 10.75 -27.99
CA GLY A 34 11.52 9.69 -28.81
C GLY A 34 11.32 8.28 -28.24
N ALA A 35 10.32 8.06 -27.40
CA ALA A 35 9.94 6.72 -26.96
C ALA A 35 9.52 5.87 -28.18
N THR A 36 10.02 4.65 -28.24
CA THR A 36 9.73 3.72 -29.35
C THR A 36 8.68 2.68 -29.00
N SER A 37 8.34 2.58 -27.71
CA SER A 37 7.34 1.63 -27.22
C SER A 37 6.84 1.99 -25.80
N TYR A 38 5.67 1.48 -25.46
CA TYR A 38 4.99 1.66 -24.19
C TYR A 38 4.76 0.32 -23.49
N ASN A 39 4.55 0.37 -22.19
CA ASN A 39 4.00 -0.76 -21.42
C ASN A 39 2.46 -0.82 -21.58
N MET A 40 1.82 -1.82 -20.96
CA MET A 40 0.37 -2.06 -21.07
C MET A 40 -0.52 -0.92 -20.53
N LEU A 41 0.03 0.03 -19.78
CA LEU A 41 -0.65 1.20 -19.25
C LEU A 41 -0.16 2.51 -19.90
N CYS A 42 0.36 2.42 -21.11
CA CYS A 42 0.86 3.55 -21.87
C CYS A 42 1.99 4.35 -21.20
N GLY A 43 2.65 3.78 -20.21
CA GLY A 43 3.85 4.37 -19.62
C GLY A 43 5.11 3.88 -20.33
N THR A 44 6.23 4.53 -20.05
CA THR A 44 7.53 4.15 -20.63
C THR A 44 8.26 3.13 -19.75
N GLY A 45 8.92 2.15 -20.39
CA GLY A 45 9.70 1.13 -19.70
C GLY A 45 8.85 0.09 -18.97
N ARG A 46 9.43 -0.51 -17.91
CA ARG A 46 8.75 -1.56 -17.13
C ARG A 46 7.66 -0.98 -16.26
N LEU A 47 6.52 -1.67 -16.20
CA LEU A 47 5.42 -1.34 -15.29
C LEU A 47 5.57 -2.16 -14.00
N GLY A 48 5.53 -1.51 -12.85
CA GLY A 48 5.64 -2.24 -11.60
C GLY A 48 5.32 -1.44 -10.36
N ILE A 49 4.85 -2.15 -9.34
CA ILE A 49 4.61 -1.61 -8.00
C ILE A 49 5.28 -2.54 -6.99
N ASP A 50 6.01 -1.96 -6.07
CA ASP A 50 6.60 -2.64 -4.91
C ASP A 50 6.12 -1.93 -3.64
N LEU A 51 5.32 -2.63 -2.85
CA LEU A 51 4.85 -2.16 -1.54
C LEU A 51 5.25 -3.18 -0.48
N MET A 52 6.05 -2.75 0.48
CA MET A 52 6.35 -3.48 1.69
C MET A 52 5.74 -2.77 2.89
N GLN A 53 5.07 -3.53 3.74
CA GLN A 53 4.52 -3.05 5.01
C GLN A 53 5.04 -3.93 6.14
N LEU A 54 5.53 -3.33 7.19
CA LEU A 54 5.98 -3.98 8.42
C LEU A 54 5.27 -3.32 9.60
N VAL A 55 4.73 -4.12 10.50
CA VAL A 55 4.19 -3.65 11.78
C VAL A 55 4.88 -4.40 12.90
N ILE A 56 5.50 -3.66 13.79
CA ILE A 56 6.10 -4.17 15.03
C ILE A 56 5.12 -3.87 16.16
N ALA A 57 4.75 -4.90 16.93
CA ALA A 57 3.73 -4.82 17.96
C ALA A 57 4.23 -5.47 19.27
N PRO A 58 5.13 -4.82 20.04
CA PRO A 58 5.47 -5.30 21.38
C PRO A 58 4.20 -5.33 22.24
N THR A 59 3.94 -6.47 22.85
CA THR A 59 2.67 -6.69 23.58
C THR A 59 2.92 -6.87 25.06
N PHE A 60 2.23 -6.08 25.87
CA PHE A 60 2.14 -6.25 27.30
C PHE A 60 0.78 -6.86 27.64
N ALA A 61 0.79 -7.98 28.34
CA ALA A 61 -0.42 -8.65 28.76
C ALA A 61 -0.42 -8.87 30.28
N MET A 62 -1.58 -8.68 30.88
CA MET A 62 -1.79 -8.90 32.31
C MET A 62 -3.05 -9.71 32.57
N LYS A 63 -3.02 -10.55 33.58
CA LYS A 63 -4.21 -11.21 34.11
C LYS A 63 -4.94 -10.26 35.04
N ILE A 64 -6.24 -10.03 34.76
CA ILE A 64 -7.12 -9.29 35.69
C ILE A 64 -7.58 -10.21 36.80
N ASN A 65 -7.91 -11.45 36.43
CA ASN A 65 -8.28 -12.51 37.35
C ASN A 65 -7.93 -13.89 36.72
N LYS A 66 -8.36 -14.99 37.33
CA LYS A 66 -8.08 -16.35 36.86
C LYS A 66 -8.62 -16.65 35.45
N ASP A 67 -9.67 -15.93 35.03
CA ASP A 67 -10.41 -16.23 33.78
C ASP A 67 -10.24 -15.12 32.71
N HIS A 68 -9.78 -13.91 33.08
CA HIS A 68 -9.67 -12.79 32.16
C HIS A 68 -8.26 -12.18 32.08
N SER A 69 -7.84 -11.86 30.87
CA SER A 69 -6.58 -11.18 30.58
C SER A 69 -6.83 -10.00 29.66
N LEU A 70 -6.09 -8.94 29.86
CA LEU A 70 -6.00 -7.80 28.95
C LEU A 70 -4.61 -7.69 28.36
N GLY A 71 -4.53 -7.20 27.13
CA GLY A 71 -3.28 -6.90 26.46
C GLY A 71 -3.32 -5.53 25.80
N VAL A 72 -2.18 -4.88 25.77
CA VAL A 72 -1.96 -3.63 25.06
C VAL A 72 -0.70 -3.75 24.23
N SER A 73 -0.77 -3.30 22.97
CA SER A 73 0.35 -3.31 22.05
C SER A 73 0.44 -1.96 21.35
N PRO A 74 1.46 -1.15 21.60
CA PRO A 74 1.82 -0.08 20.70
C PRO A 74 2.15 -0.70 19.33
N LEU A 75 1.68 -0.07 18.26
CA LEU A 75 1.93 -0.49 16.89
C LEU A 75 2.89 0.51 16.25
N ILE A 76 3.99 0.02 15.74
CA ILE A 76 4.98 0.81 15.00
C ILE A 76 4.95 0.32 13.56
N GLY A 77 4.43 1.17 12.67
CA GLY A 77 4.31 0.87 11.24
C GLY A 77 5.46 1.45 10.43
N TYR A 78 5.98 0.66 9.51
CA TYR A 78 6.91 1.08 8.47
C TYR A 78 6.40 0.61 7.13
N GLN A 79 6.42 1.49 6.13
CA GLN A 79 6.08 1.16 4.75
C GLN A 79 7.20 1.63 3.82
N ARG A 80 7.41 0.87 2.76
CA ARG A 80 8.28 1.25 1.64
C ARG A 80 7.52 1.03 0.34
N PHE A 81 7.53 2.04 -0.52
CA PHE A 81 6.78 2.05 -1.75
C PHE A 81 7.64 2.48 -2.94
N LYS A 82 7.38 1.87 -4.09
CA LYS A 82 7.97 2.24 -5.38
C LYS A 82 6.98 1.94 -6.49
N ALA A 83 6.83 2.87 -7.43
CA ALA A 83 6.06 2.68 -8.66
C ALA A 83 6.91 3.03 -9.88
N LYS A 84 6.72 2.26 -10.95
CA LYS A 84 7.43 2.44 -12.23
C LYS A 84 6.45 2.40 -13.39
N GLY A 85 6.75 3.14 -14.45
CA GLY A 85 6.07 3.04 -15.74
C GLY A 85 4.62 3.52 -15.72
N LEU A 86 4.25 4.44 -14.84
CA LEU A 86 2.91 5.03 -14.76
C LEU A 86 2.84 6.41 -15.43
N ASP A 87 3.81 6.78 -16.23
CA ASP A 87 3.92 8.11 -16.85
C ASP A 87 2.74 8.42 -17.79
N GLY A 88 2.05 7.41 -18.34
CA GLY A 88 0.82 7.59 -19.10
C GLY A 88 -0.31 8.28 -18.32
N PHE A 89 -0.27 8.25 -16.98
CA PHE A 89 -1.26 8.91 -16.13
C PHE A 89 -0.92 10.34 -15.72
N GLN A 90 0.17 10.93 -16.21
CA GLN A 90 0.60 12.28 -15.82
C GLN A 90 -0.47 13.36 -16.06
N GLY A 91 -1.27 13.23 -17.12
CA GLY A 91 -2.37 14.13 -17.43
C GLY A 91 -3.55 14.10 -16.45
N PHE A 92 -3.65 13.06 -15.64
CA PHE A 92 -4.75 12.83 -14.69
C PHE A 92 -4.38 13.12 -13.25
N THR A 93 -3.17 13.63 -13.00
CA THR A 93 -2.71 13.90 -11.65
C THR A 93 -3.36 15.16 -11.05
N PRO A 94 -3.49 15.25 -9.70
CA PRO A 94 -4.10 16.40 -9.03
C PRO A 94 -3.36 17.73 -9.20
N SER A 95 -2.15 17.71 -9.75
CA SER A 95 -1.36 18.92 -10.02
C SER A 95 -1.44 19.29 -11.51
N PRO A 96 -2.56 19.88 -11.98
CA PRO A 96 -2.75 20.20 -13.39
C PRO A 96 -1.83 21.35 -13.81
N GLY A 97 -1.21 21.24 -14.97
CA GLY A 97 -0.49 22.33 -15.63
C GLY A 97 1.00 22.11 -15.87
N THR A 98 1.57 21.00 -15.45
CA THR A 98 2.99 20.69 -15.68
C THR A 98 3.19 19.27 -16.19
N PHE A 99 2.70 19.00 -17.38
CA PHE A 99 2.91 17.70 -18.05
C PHE A 99 4.40 17.30 -18.17
N ALA A 100 5.30 18.27 -18.17
CA ALA A 100 6.73 18.00 -18.35
C ALA A 100 7.55 17.91 -17.05
N THR A 101 6.98 18.21 -15.89
CA THR A 101 7.75 18.33 -14.64
C THR A 101 7.12 17.63 -13.44
N ASN A 102 6.02 16.88 -13.61
CA ASN A 102 5.35 16.22 -12.49
C ASN A 102 6.05 14.92 -12.13
N ASN A 103 7.14 15.04 -11.37
CA ASN A 103 8.04 13.96 -11.02
C ASN A 103 7.53 13.13 -9.82
N ASN A 104 6.30 13.41 -9.30
CA ASN A 104 5.82 12.77 -8.07
C ASN A 104 4.77 11.67 -8.32
N LEU A 105 4.73 11.12 -9.53
CA LEU A 105 3.82 10.07 -9.92
C LEU A 105 4.51 8.70 -9.97
N THR A 106 5.66 8.63 -10.62
CA THR A 106 6.31 7.35 -10.97
C THR A 106 7.82 7.52 -11.13
N ASN A 107 8.55 6.41 -11.14
CA ASN A 107 9.99 6.34 -11.41
C ASN A 107 10.89 7.06 -10.39
N ASN A 108 10.40 7.36 -9.20
CA ASN A 108 11.13 8.13 -8.16
C ASN A 108 11.93 7.25 -7.20
N GLY A 109 12.11 5.96 -7.51
CA GLY A 109 12.79 5.04 -6.61
C GLY A 109 11.90 4.62 -5.42
N TYR A 110 12.54 4.25 -4.31
CA TYR A 110 11.82 3.90 -3.09
C TYR A 110 11.57 5.14 -2.23
N ASP A 111 10.35 5.28 -1.76
CA ASP A 111 9.97 6.21 -0.70
C ASP A 111 9.50 5.44 0.51
N SER A 112 9.67 5.98 1.70
CA SER A 112 9.32 5.34 2.96
C SER A 112 8.34 6.17 3.78
N SER A 113 7.53 5.46 4.53
CA SER A 113 6.51 6.04 5.42
C SER A 113 6.51 5.28 6.74
N HIS A 114 6.23 5.97 7.81
CA HIS A 114 6.11 5.41 9.16
C HIS A 114 4.90 5.97 9.87
N GLY A 115 4.40 5.22 10.83
CA GLY A 115 3.24 5.62 11.61
C GLY A 115 3.11 4.83 12.89
N PHE A 116 2.17 5.28 13.73
CA PHE A 116 1.93 4.70 15.03
C PHE A 116 0.44 4.43 15.23
N GLY A 117 0.16 3.37 16.01
CA GLY A 117 -1.17 2.99 16.42
C GLY A 117 -1.15 2.27 17.76
N LEU A 118 -2.32 1.80 18.17
CA LEU A 118 -2.50 1.05 19.41
C LEU A 118 -3.41 -0.15 19.13
N ARG A 119 -3.06 -1.29 19.72
CA ARG A 119 -3.93 -2.46 19.76
C ARG A 119 -4.28 -2.79 21.19
N LEU A 120 -5.58 -2.99 21.44
CA LEU A 120 -6.11 -3.50 22.70
C LEU A 120 -6.63 -4.92 22.45
N GLY A 121 -6.33 -5.82 23.36
CA GLY A 121 -6.78 -7.19 23.32
C GLY A 121 -7.41 -7.60 24.65
N TRP A 122 -8.42 -8.45 24.57
CA TRP A 122 -9.02 -9.11 25.71
C TRP A 122 -9.16 -10.59 25.41
N MET A 123 -8.92 -11.41 26.43
CA MET A 123 -9.18 -12.85 26.38
C MET A 123 -9.88 -13.26 27.67
N GLY A 124 -11.00 -13.98 27.53
CA GLY A 124 -11.82 -14.44 28.66
C GLY A 124 -12.18 -15.92 28.52
N ARG A 125 -11.92 -16.69 29.56
CA ARG A 125 -12.39 -18.06 29.72
C ARG A 125 -13.80 -18.03 30.29
N LEU A 126 -14.79 -18.44 29.48
CA LEU A 126 -16.19 -18.48 29.88
C LEU A 126 -16.54 -19.76 30.59
N SER A 127 -15.86 -20.87 30.27
CA SER A 127 -15.98 -22.17 30.92
C SER A 127 -14.67 -22.94 30.79
N ASP A 128 -14.59 -24.13 31.35
CA ASP A 128 -13.41 -25.00 31.20
C ASP A 128 -13.17 -25.43 29.75
N SER A 129 -14.18 -25.29 28.90
CA SER A 129 -14.13 -25.71 27.50
C SER A 129 -14.20 -24.53 26.50
N VAL A 130 -14.55 -23.31 26.93
CA VAL A 130 -14.78 -22.19 25.99
C VAL A 130 -13.97 -20.97 26.42
N THR A 131 -13.17 -20.47 25.49
CA THR A 131 -12.42 -19.21 25.63
C THR A 131 -12.79 -18.27 24.47
N LEU A 132 -13.06 -17.03 24.78
CA LEU A 132 -13.27 -15.94 23.82
C LEU A 132 -12.07 -15.00 23.79
N GLY A 133 -11.83 -14.43 22.60
CA GLY A 133 -10.85 -13.38 22.41
C GLY A 133 -11.42 -12.24 21.56
N ALA A 134 -11.07 -11.03 21.89
CA ALA A 134 -11.38 -9.83 21.11
C ALA A 134 -10.14 -8.94 21.03
N ALA A 135 -9.91 -8.33 19.87
CA ALA A 135 -8.84 -7.36 19.70
C ALA A 135 -9.29 -6.23 18.78
N TYR A 136 -8.94 -5.02 19.14
CA TYR A 136 -9.16 -3.82 18.35
C TYR A 136 -7.83 -3.11 18.10
N SER A 137 -7.57 -2.78 16.85
CA SER A 137 -6.42 -1.97 16.43
C SER A 137 -6.90 -0.66 15.86
N THR A 138 -6.37 0.44 16.36
CA THR A 138 -6.68 1.77 15.83
C THR A 138 -6.15 1.94 14.40
N LYS A 139 -6.72 2.85 13.66
CA LYS A 139 -6.14 3.35 12.42
C LYS A 139 -4.71 3.87 12.70
N MET A 140 -3.74 3.43 11.91
CA MET A 140 -2.40 4.01 11.92
C MET A 140 -2.31 5.08 10.83
N ARG A 141 -2.13 6.31 11.26
CA ARG A 141 -1.82 7.42 10.35
C ARG A 141 -0.35 7.34 9.96
N MET A 142 -0.12 7.12 8.67
CA MET A 142 1.22 7.00 8.13
C MET A 142 1.72 8.35 7.62
N SER A 143 3.02 8.58 7.68
CA SER A 143 3.62 9.73 7.00
C SER A 143 3.42 9.60 5.49
N LYS A 144 3.36 10.73 4.80
CA LYS A 144 3.07 10.76 3.37
C LYS A 144 4.28 10.33 2.55
N PHE A 145 4.04 9.58 1.49
CA PHE A 145 5.03 9.34 0.44
C PHE A 145 5.18 10.62 -0.40
N SER A 146 6.19 11.40 -0.11
CA SER A 146 6.41 12.72 -0.74
C SER A 146 6.75 12.60 -2.22
N GLN A 147 7.48 11.55 -2.60
CA GLN A 147 7.89 11.25 -3.97
C GLN A 147 6.74 10.69 -4.82
N TYR A 148 5.62 10.32 -4.21
CA TYR A 148 4.44 9.76 -4.87
C TYR A 148 3.15 10.52 -4.50
N LYS A 149 3.25 11.80 -4.16
CA LYS A 149 2.11 12.63 -3.74
C LYS A 149 1.03 12.76 -4.82
N ASP A 150 1.37 12.58 -6.09
CA ASP A 150 0.43 12.70 -7.21
C ASP A 150 -0.15 11.34 -7.64
N LEU A 151 0.37 10.23 -7.09
CA LEU A 151 -0.17 8.89 -7.31
C LEU A 151 -1.33 8.57 -6.36
N PHE A 152 -1.27 9.04 -5.11
CA PHE A 152 -2.28 8.75 -4.09
C PHE A 152 -3.29 9.89 -3.95
N ALA A 153 -4.57 9.55 -3.85
CA ALA A 153 -5.66 10.52 -3.67
C ALA A 153 -5.45 11.45 -2.45
N GLY A 154 -4.82 10.95 -1.38
CA GLY A 154 -4.46 11.71 -0.18
C GLY A 154 -3.13 12.46 -0.27
N ARG A 155 -2.61 12.74 -1.49
CA ARG A 155 -1.32 13.38 -1.72
C ARG A 155 -0.15 12.65 -1.01
N GLY A 156 -0.06 11.36 -1.27
CA GLY A 156 0.95 10.48 -0.69
C GLY A 156 0.53 9.77 0.60
N ALA A 157 -0.69 9.99 1.09
CA ALA A 157 -1.18 9.31 2.28
C ALA A 157 -1.61 7.87 1.94
N PHE A 158 -1.10 6.91 2.70
CA PHE A 158 -1.49 5.51 2.61
C PHE A 158 -1.54 4.92 4.02
N ASP A 159 -2.62 5.26 4.74
CA ASP A 159 -2.83 4.85 6.12
C ASP A 159 -3.17 3.36 6.22
N MET A 160 -2.83 2.74 7.35
CA MET A 160 -3.31 1.40 7.68
C MET A 160 -4.67 1.51 8.39
N PRO A 161 -5.73 0.84 7.90
CA PRO A 161 -7.06 0.96 8.48
C PRO A 161 -7.12 0.35 9.88
N GLU A 162 -8.09 0.81 10.65
CA GLU A 162 -8.48 0.14 11.88
C GLU A 162 -9.03 -1.25 11.58
N ASN A 163 -8.89 -2.15 12.53
CA ASN A 163 -9.46 -3.49 12.43
C ASN A 163 -9.93 -4.01 13.79
N PHE A 164 -10.94 -4.87 13.72
CA PHE A 164 -11.49 -5.57 14.87
C PHE A 164 -11.47 -7.07 14.61
N ASN A 165 -11.03 -7.85 15.58
CA ASN A 165 -10.94 -9.30 15.49
C ASN A 165 -11.68 -9.95 16.66
N LEU A 166 -12.44 -10.99 16.37
CA LEU A 166 -13.06 -11.87 17.35
C LEU A 166 -12.57 -13.30 17.15
N GLY A 167 -12.36 -14.00 18.23
CA GLY A 167 -11.97 -15.41 18.22
C GLY A 167 -12.69 -16.21 19.28
N ILE A 168 -12.98 -17.46 18.97
CA ILE A 168 -13.49 -18.44 19.92
C ILE A 168 -12.61 -19.68 19.85
N ALA A 169 -12.23 -20.20 21.00
CA ALA A 169 -11.57 -21.49 21.14
C ALA A 169 -12.45 -22.43 21.98
N VAL A 170 -12.71 -23.62 21.43
CA VAL A 170 -13.51 -24.65 22.09
C VAL A 170 -12.65 -25.89 22.26
N LYS A 171 -12.54 -26.37 23.53
CA LYS A 171 -11.89 -27.63 23.84
C LYS A 171 -12.91 -28.73 23.65
N ALA A 172 -12.84 -29.46 22.55
CA ALA A 172 -13.88 -30.40 22.12
C ALA A 172 -13.96 -31.67 23.00
N THR A 173 -12.84 -32.32 23.31
CA THR A 173 -12.74 -33.46 24.23
C THR A 173 -11.30 -33.66 24.70
N PRO A 174 -11.08 -34.38 25.85
CA PRO A 174 -9.73 -34.77 26.26
C PRO A 174 -9.09 -35.87 25.41
N ALA A 175 -9.80 -36.39 24.42
CA ALA A 175 -9.46 -37.63 23.67
C ALA A 175 -9.21 -37.37 22.17
N LEU A 176 -8.77 -36.16 21.81
CA LEU A 176 -8.28 -35.85 20.45
C LEU A 176 -6.89 -35.25 20.56
#